data_2436ea014838a7f3c9a1dd3143e8273f
#
_entry.id   2436ea014838a7f3c9a1dd3143e8273f
#
_cell.length_a   1.000
_cell.length_b   1.000
_cell.length_c   1.000
_cell.angle_alpha   90.00
_cell.angle_beta   90.00
_cell.angle_gamma   90.00
#
_symmetry.space_group_name_H-M   'P 1'
#
loop_
_entity.id
_entity.type
_entity.pdbx_description
1 polymer ?
#
loop_
_entity_poly.entity_id
_entity_poly.type
_entity_poly.pdbx_seq_one_letter_code
_entity_poly.pdbx_strand_id
1 'polypeptide(L)'
;VINISRSKFFKKAKFIYCPPFTLLDQFVKKTRNTKIEVGAQDCHFVNGSGPYTGMISANQIKKLGTKYIILGHSEKRSDGDTNQIINKKILISIKEKLKVILCVGETLKDKKNKKEINVLKTQLNSCLKNLKQKKNIIIAYEPVWSIGTGRVPSNAEIYKNVKYIKNFIKKKFKNKNIVVLYGGSVNQKNIGILKKINNIDGFLIGGASQNYNKFIDIVKKTII
;
A
#
# COMPACT_ATOMS: atom_id res chain seq x y z
N VAL A 1 1.75 9.26 16.68
CA VAL A 1 2.78 8.39 16.06
C VAL A 1 3.83 7.99 17.11
N ILE A 2 4.47 8.94 17.81
CA ILE A 2 5.52 8.65 18.80
C ILE A 2 4.99 7.76 19.94
N ASN A 3 3.79 8.00 20.44
CA ASN A 3 3.18 7.17 21.49
C ASN A 3 2.99 5.71 21.05
N ILE A 4 2.77 5.46 19.77
CA ILE A 4 2.72 4.10 19.22
C ILE A 4 4.10 3.44 19.32
N SER A 5 5.18 4.15 19.00
CA SER A 5 6.54 3.59 19.02
C SER A 5 7.00 3.13 20.39
N ARG A 6 6.42 3.70 21.45
CA ARG A 6 6.70 3.34 22.85
C ARG A 6 5.82 2.22 23.37
N SER A 7 4.82 1.79 22.61
CA SER A 7 3.90 0.75 23.04
C SER A 7 4.49 -0.67 22.88
N LYS A 8 4.06 -1.62 23.73
CA LYS A 8 4.40 -3.04 23.62
C LYS A 8 3.99 -3.67 22.27
N PHE A 9 3.05 -3.06 21.55
CA PHE A 9 2.56 -3.55 20.26
C PHE A 9 3.61 -3.43 19.16
N PHE A 10 4.59 -2.54 19.31
CA PHE A 10 5.65 -2.31 18.34
C PHE A 10 6.56 -3.51 18.10
N LYS A 11 6.61 -4.43 19.07
CA LYS A 11 7.40 -5.68 18.94
C LYS A 11 6.71 -6.71 18.04
N LYS A 12 5.39 -6.60 17.85
CA LYS A 12 4.57 -7.61 17.16
C LYS A 12 4.16 -7.26 15.74
N ALA A 13 4.30 -5.99 15.33
CA ALA A 13 3.94 -5.55 13.98
C ALA A 13 4.88 -4.46 13.47
N LYS A 14 4.98 -4.37 12.16
CA LYS A 14 5.70 -3.30 11.47
C LYS A 14 4.74 -2.16 11.14
N PHE A 15 5.14 -0.94 11.45
CA PHE A 15 4.37 0.27 11.19
C PHE A 15 5.05 1.12 10.12
N ILE A 16 4.30 1.41 9.07
CA ILE A 16 4.71 2.31 8.00
C ILE A 16 3.70 3.45 7.99
N TYR A 17 4.15 4.68 8.17
CA TYR A 17 3.29 5.85 8.17
C TYR A 17 3.52 6.65 6.89
N CYS A 18 2.45 6.93 6.14
CA CYS A 18 2.51 7.65 4.87
C CYS A 18 1.75 8.97 5.00
N PRO A 19 2.36 10.03 5.56
CA PRO A 19 1.72 11.33 5.70
C PRO A 19 1.61 12.06 4.35
N PRO A 20 0.78 13.12 4.26
CA PRO A 20 0.80 14.04 3.13
C PRO A 20 2.21 14.63 2.90
N PHE A 21 2.51 15.02 1.67
CA PHE A 21 3.83 15.57 1.31
C PHE A 21 4.25 16.75 2.18
N THR A 22 3.31 17.63 2.53
CA THR A 22 3.55 18.81 3.38
C THR A 22 4.06 18.47 4.78
N LEU A 23 3.82 17.25 5.26
CA LEU A 23 4.24 16.78 6.58
C LEU A 23 5.39 15.76 6.52
N LEU A 24 5.81 15.36 5.34
CA LEU A 24 6.73 14.24 5.15
C LEU A 24 8.07 14.45 5.87
N ASP A 25 8.69 15.62 5.70
CA ASP A 25 9.95 15.96 6.36
C ASP A 25 9.84 15.97 7.89
N GLN A 26 8.76 16.57 8.43
CA GLN A 26 8.51 16.58 9.86
C GLN A 26 8.37 15.16 10.43
N PHE A 27 7.65 14.28 9.71
CA PHE A 27 7.47 12.89 10.14
C PHE A 27 8.80 12.12 10.12
N VAL A 28 9.61 12.27 9.08
CA VAL A 28 10.93 11.65 9.00
C VAL A 28 11.80 12.10 10.17
N LYS A 29 11.90 13.40 10.44
CA LYS A 29 12.68 13.95 11.55
C LYS A 29 12.19 13.41 12.91
N LYS A 30 10.89 13.44 13.16
CA LYS A 30 10.30 13.00 14.44
C LYS A 30 10.39 11.48 14.66
N THR A 31 10.48 10.67 13.61
CA THR A 31 10.51 9.20 13.73
C THR A 31 11.92 8.61 13.63
N ARG A 32 12.97 9.44 13.40
CA ARG A 32 14.35 9.00 13.17
C ARG A 32 14.86 8.00 14.21
N ASN A 33 14.57 8.23 15.49
CA ASN A 33 14.99 7.38 16.60
C ASN A 33 13.93 6.39 17.05
N THR A 34 13.01 6.02 16.15
CA THR A 34 11.96 5.05 16.42
C THR A 34 12.01 3.90 15.40
N LYS A 35 11.25 2.85 15.66
CA LYS A 35 11.07 1.74 14.69
C LYS A 35 9.99 2.04 13.63
N ILE A 36 9.36 3.21 13.65
CA ILE A 36 8.38 3.61 12.66
C ILE A 36 9.10 3.91 11.35
N GLU A 37 8.63 3.34 10.27
CA GLU A 37 9.11 3.66 8.94
C GLU A 37 8.15 4.65 8.26
N VAL A 38 8.72 5.57 7.48
CA VAL A 38 7.95 6.60 6.79
C VAL A 38 7.92 6.31 5.30
N GLY A 39 6.75 6.49 4.69
CA GLY A 39 6.51 6.38 3.26
C GLY A 39 5.87 7.65 2.69
N ALA A 40 5.99 7.84 1.38
CA ALA A 40 5.26 8.85 0.64
C ALA A 40 3.98 8.26 0.03
N GLN A 41 3.00 9.12 -0.29
CA GLN A 41 1.72 8.69 -0.85
C GLN A 41 1.74 8.55 -2.38
N ASP A 42 2.70 9.17 -3.07
CA ASP A 42 2.91 9.07 -4.53
C ASP A 42 4.28 9.66 -4.92
N CYS A 43 4.65 9.61 -6.20
CA CYS A 43 5.70 10.41 -6.83
C CYS A 43 5.39 10.70 -8.29
N HIS A 44 6.15 11.63 -8.88
CA HIS A 44 6.15 11.83 -10.33
C HIS A 44 6.88 10.67 -11.04
N PHE A 45 6.50 10.39 -12.29
CA PHE A 45 7.09 9.30 -13.09
C PHE A 45 8.40 9.66 -13.77
N VAL A 46 8.86 10.92 -13.65
CA VAL A 46 10.20 11.35 -14.05
C VAL A 46 11.06 11.51 -12.81
N ASN A 47 12.30 11.06 -12.89
CA ASN A 47 13.23 11.14 -11.77
C ASN A 47 14.15 12.35 -11.90
N GLY A 48 14.50 12.95 -10.76
CA GLY A 48 15.40 14.11 -10.71
C GLY A 48 14.68 15.45 -10.85
N SER A 49 15.43 16.47 -11.28
CA SER A 49 14.97 17.83 -11.52
C SER A 49 14.64 18.04 -13.00
N GLY A 50 13.78 19.00 -13.32
CA GLY A 50 13.39 19.33 -14.69
C GLY A 50 12.18 20.26 -14.73
N PRO A 51 11.58 20.50 -15.89
CA PRO A 51 10.41 21.36 -16.09
C PRO A 51 9.12 20.68 -15.60
N TYR A 52 9.09 20.29 -14.33
CA TYR A 52 7.99 19.56 -13.67
C TYR A 52 7.52 20.33 -12.45
N THR A 53 7.10 21.58 -12.65
CA THR A 53 6.68 22.50 -11.59
C THR A 53 5.63 21.86 -10.68
N GLY A 54 5.89 21.84 -9.36
CA GLY A 54 5.00 21.27 -8.35
C GLY A 54 5.04 19.74 -8.21
N MET A 55 5.73 19.01 -9.09
CA MET A 55 5.87 17.56 -9.01
C MET A 55 7.03 17.14 -8.09
N ILE A 56 6.83 16.04 -7.37
CA ILE A 56 7.81 15.51 -6.41
C ILE A 56 8.35 14.18 -6.94
N SER A 57 9.66 14.11 -7.19
CA SER A 57 10.31 12.92 -7.72
C SER A 57 10.65 11.88 -6.63
N ALA A 58 10.84 10.62 -7.03
CA ALA A 58 11.27 9.56 -6.14
C ALA A 58 12.63 9.86 -5.47
N ASN A 59 13.54 10.54 -6.18
CA ASN A 59 14.82 10.97 -5.64
C ASN A 59 14.67 12.00 -4.50
N GLN A 60 13.81 13.02 -4.69
CA GLN A 60 13.53 14.01 -3.64
C GLN A 60 12.94 13.35 -2.40
N ILE A 61 11.96 12.45 -2.58
CA ILE A 61 11.35 11.65 -1.51
C ILE A 61 12.42 10.83 -0.76
N LYS A 62 13.31 10.18 -1.49
CA LYS A 62 14.39 9.38 -0.89
C LYS A 62 15.37 10.24 -0.09
N LYS A 63 15.74 11.40 -0.60
CA LYS A 63 16.65 12.35 0.09
C LYS A 63 16.09 12.86 1.41
N LEU A 64 14.77 12.96 1.56
CA LEU A 64 14.14 13.27 2.85
C LEU A 64 14.33 12.16 3.90
N GLY A 65 14.73 10.95 3.50
CA GLY A 65 14.92 9.81 4.42
C GLY A 65 13.75 8.82 4.44
N THR A 66 12.76 8.95 3.55
CA THR A 66 11.67 7.99 3.41
C THR A 66 12.17 6.63 2.94
N LYS A 67 11.45 5.58 3.35
CA LYS A 67 11.79 4.19 2.98
C LYS A 67 10.75 3.55 2.07
N TYR A 68 9.52 4.03 2.08
CA TYR A 68 8.39 3.46 1.34
C TYR A 68 7.72 4.48 0.44
N ILE A 69 6.94 3.96 -0.50
CA ILE A 69 6.06 4.77 -1.35
C ILE A 69 4.83 3.97 -1.74
N ILE A 70 3.66 4.59 -1.67
CA ILE A 70 2.40 4.03 -2.19
C ILE A 70 2.30 4.43 -3.66
N LEU A 71 1.99 3.46 -4.54
CA LEU A 71 1.82 3.70 -5.96
C LEU A 71 0.59 2.96 -6.48
N GLY A 72 -0.14 3.59 -7.39
CA GLY A 72 -1.32 3.00 -8.02
C GLY A 72 -2.54 2.93 -7.13
N HIS A 73 -2.61 3.76 -6.06
CA HIS A 73 -3.80 3.92 -5.25
C HIS A 73 -5.00 4.31 -6.12
N SER A 74 -6.19 3.88 -5.74
CA SER A 74 -7.41 4.11 -6.51
C SER A 74 -7.67 5.57 -6.85
N GLU A 75 -7.41 6.49 -5.93
CA GLU A 75 -7.51 7.94 -6.17
C GLU A 75 -6.56 8.40 -7.27
N LYS A 76 -5.28 7.97 -7.24
CA LYS A 76 -4.31 8.33 -8.29
C LYS A 76 -4.66 7.72 -9.64
N ARG A 77 -5.25 6.53 -9.66
CA ARG A 77 -5.80 5.94 -10.90
C ARG A 77 -6.97 6.76 -11.45
N SER A 78 -7.84 7.27 -10.57
CA SER A 78 -8.92 8.17 -10.96
C SER A 78 -8.42 9.52 -11.47
N ASP A 79 -7.28 10.00 -10.95
CA ASP A 79 -6.57 11.20 -11.41
C ASP A 79 -5.75 11.00 -12.71
N GLY A 80 -5.82 9.81 -13.32
CA GLY A 80 -5.17 9.54 -14.62
C GLY A 80 -3.93 8.65 -14.57
N ASP A 81 -3.52 8.09 -13.43
CA ASP A 81 -2.42 7.13 -13.38
C ASP A 81 -2.81 5.82 -14.09
N THR A 82 -2.31 5.62 -15.30
CA THR A 82 -2.43 4.36 -16.02
C THR A 82 -1.46 3.31 -15.48
N ASN A 83 -1.69 2.04 -15.79
CA ASN A 83 -0.75 0.97 -15.40
C ASN A 83 0.67 1.22 -15.94
N GLN A 84 0.81 1.87 -17.09
CA GLN A 84 2.10 2.23 -17.69
C GLN A 84 2.79 3.34 -16.89
N ILE A 85 2.06 4.37 -16.46
CA ILE A 85 2.59 5.44 -15.60
C ILE A 85 3.02 4.84 -14.25
N ILE A 86 2.17 4.01 -13.65
CA ILE A 86 2.48 3.33 -12.39
C ILE A 86 3.73 2.46 -12.52
N ASN A 87 3.89 1.73 -13.63
CA ASN A 87 5.11 0.96 -13.89
C ASN A 87 6.36 1.85 -13.93
N LYS A 88 6.32 2.99 -14.63
CA LYS A 88 7.43 3.96 -14.64
C LYS A 88 7.75 4.44 -13.22
N LYS A 89 6.73 4.83 -12.44
CA LYS A 89 6.89 5.24 -11.03
C LYS A 89 7.53 4.12 -10.18
N ILE A 90 7.14 2.85 -10.37
CA ILE A 90 7.72 1.71 -9.67
C ILE A 90 9.21 1.55 -10.00
N LEU A 91 9.56 1.56 -11.27
CA LEU A 91 10.93 1.34 -11.72
C LEU A 91 11.89 2.40 -11.16
N ILE A 92 11.51 3.69 -11.22
CA ILE A 92 12.32 4.77 -10.66
C ILE A 92 12.38 4.70 -9.12
N SER A 93 11.28 4.40 -8.45
CA SER A 93 11.25 4.28 -6.99
C SER A 93 12.19 3.17 -6.49
N ILE A 94 12.21 2.04 -7.18
CA ILE A 94 13.13 0.93 -6.86
C ILE A 94 14.58 1.30 -7.18
N LYS A 95 14.85 2.03 -8.27
CA LYS A 95 16.17 2.58 -8.59
C LYS A 95 16.68 3.48 -7.45
N GLU A 96 15.80 4.30 -6.88
CA GLU A 96 16.09 5.14 -5.69
C GLU A 96 16.09 4.35 -4.36
N LYS A 97 16.01 3.02 -4.39
CA LYS A 97 16.02 2.14 -3.21
C LYS A 97 14.84 2.39 -2.25
N LEU A 98 13.71 2.85 -2.78
CA LEU A 98 12.43 2.87 -2.06
C LEU A 98 11.76 1.49 -2.14
N LYS A 99 11.02 1.15 -1.08
CA LYS A 99 10.12 -0.01 -1.08
C LYS A 99 8.75 0.44 -1.53
N VAL A 100 8.18 -0.26 -2.50
CA VAL A 100 6.90 0.12 -3.10
C VAL A 100 5.75 -0.65 -2.47
N ILE A 101 4.68 0.05 -2.09
CA ILE A 101 3.37 -0.50 -1.78
C ILE A 101 2.51 -0.28 -3.03
N LEU A 102 2.36 -1.32 -3.84
CA LEU A 102 1.56 -1.26 -5.07
C LEU A 102 0.11 -1.60 -4.77
N CYS A 103 -0.78 -0.65 -5.00
CA CYS A 103 -2.23 -0.81 -4.88
C CYS A 103 -2.81 -1.39 -6.17
N VAL A 104 -3.59 -2.45 -6.01
CA VAL A 104 -4.33 -3.13 -7.08
C VAL A 104 -5.72 -3.51 -6.61
N GLY A 105 -6.70 -3.43 -7.49
CA GLY A 105 -8.07 -3.83 -7.16
C GLY A 105 -9.06 -3.45 -8.25
N GLU A 106 -10.22 -4.05 -8.17
CA GLU A 106 -11.32 -3.92 -9.11
C GLU A 106 -12.32 -2.84 -8.70
N THR A 107 -13.01 -2.27 -9.69
CA THR A 107 -14.15 -1.36 -9.49
C THR A 107 -15.43 -2.15 -9.21
N LEU A 108 -16.50 -1.46 -8.78
CA LEU A 108 -17.83 -2.08 -8.61
C LEU A 108 -18.36 -2.63 -9.93
N LYS A 109 -18.09 -1.95 -11.05
CA LYS A 109 -18.47 -2.42 -12.39
C LYS A 109 -17.77 -3.73 -12.75
N ASP A 110 -16.47 -3.82 -12.46
CA ASP A 110 -15.71 -5.05 -12.70
C ASP A 110 -16.23 -6.21 -11.86
N LYS A 111 -16.54 -5.96 -10.58
CA LYS A 111 -17.12 -6.95 -9.68
C LYS A 111 -18.47 -7.45 -10.20
N LYS A 112 -19.40 -6.56 -10.57
CA LYS A 112 -20.69 -6.93 -11.12
C LYS A 112 -20.55 -7.82 -12.36
N ASN A 113 -19.52 -7.60 -13.16
CA ASN A 113 -19.20 -8.36 -14.36
C ASN A 113 -18.31 -9.61 -14.10
N LYS A 114 -18.04 -9.97 -12.83
CA LYS A 114 -17.19 -11.10 -12.44
C LYS A 114 -15.78 -11.05 -13.05
N LYS A 115 -15.21 -9.84 -13.21
CA LYS A 115 -13.89 -9.58 -13.87
C LYS A 115 -12.76 -9.31 -12.88
N GLU A 116 -12.95 -9.52 -11.56
CA GLU A 116 -11.99 -9.17 -10.51
C GLU A 116 -10.59 -9.76 -10.81
N ILE A 117 -10.54 -11.04 -11.09
CA ILE A 117 -9.27 -11.73 -11.37
C ILE A 117 -8.58 -11.21 -12.65
N ASN A 118 -9.36 -10.90 -13.70
CA ASN A 118 -8.82 -10.34 -14.93
C ASN A 118 -8.23 -8.94 -14.70
N VAL A 119 -8.90 -8.10 -13.90
CA VAL A 119 -8.39 -6.78 -13.51
C VAL A 119 -7.09 -6.92 -12.74
N LEU A 120 -7.05 -7.76 -11.70
CA LEU A 120 -5.84 -8.02 -10.92
C LEU A 120 -4.69 -8.54 -11.79
N LYS A 121 -4.97 -9.48 -12.70
CA LYS A 121 -3.98 -10.00 -13.66
C LYS A 121 -3.40 -8.91 -14.53
N THR A 122 -4.25 -8.06 -15.10
CA THR A 122 -3.85 -6.96 -15.98
C THR A 122 -3.01 -5.92 -15.24
N GLN A 123 -3.47 -5.49 -14.06
CA GLN A 123 -2.75 -4.51 -13.24
C GLN A 123 -1.38 -5.04 -12.81
N LEU A 124 -1.31 -6.27 -12.28
CA LEU A 124 -0.04 -6.89 -11.84
C LEU A 124 0.92 -7.11 -13.02
N ASN A 125 0.44 -7.58 -14.17
CA ASN A 125 1.30 -7.78 -15.33
C ASN A 125 1.89 -6.47 -15.84
N SER A 126 1.06 -5.45 -15.98
CA SER A 126 1.47 -4.16 -16.57
C SER A 126 2.31 -3.34 -15.59
N CYS A 127 1.88 -3.23 -14.32
CA CYS A 127 2.62 -2.44 -13.33
C CYS A 127 3.98 -3.06 -12.96
N LEU A 128 4.11 -4.39 -13.02
CA LEU A 128 5.35 -5.10 -12.68
C LEU A 128 6.14 -5.55 -13.93
N LYS A 129 5.90 -4.92 -15.09
CA LYS A 129 6.66 -5.19 -16.30
C LYS A 129 8.12 -4.74 -16.12
N ASN A 130 9.07 -5.52 -16.65
CA ASN A 130 10.52 -5.25 -16.62
C ASN A 130 11.15 -5.14 -15.23
N LEU A 131 10.43 -5.53 -14.19
CA LEU A 131 10.96 -5.52 -12.83
C LEU A 131 11.87 -6.74 -12.59
N LYS A 132 13.16 -6.47 -12.34
CA LYS A 132 14.16 -7.52 -12.07
C LYS A 132 14.26 -7.89 -10.58
N GLN A 133 14.01 -6.94 -9.67
CA GLN A 133 14.16 -7.12 -8.22
C GLN A 133 12.82 -7.28 -7.51
N LYS A 134 12.73 -8.28 -6.63
CA LYS A 134 11.50 -8.73 -5.96
C LYS A 134 11.37 -8.25 -4.52
N LYS A 135 12.51 -7.92 -3.88
CA LYS A 135 12.58 -7.70 -2.41
C LYS A 135 11.91 -6.43 -1.91
N ASN A 136 11.59 -5.50 -2.82
CA ASN A 136 11.14 -4.15 -2.47
C ASN A 136 9.69 -3.86 -2.83
N ILE A 137 8.86 -4.89 -2.97
CA ILE A 137 7.44 -4.73 -3.30
C ILE A 137 6.56 -5.38 -2.24
N ILE A 138 5.56 -4.63 -1.83
CA ILE A 138 4.38 -5.04 -1.06
C ILE A 138 3.19 -4.82 -1.98
N ILE A 139 2.21 -5.71 -1.99
CA ILE A 139 0.97 -5.50 -2.72
C ILE A 139 -0.14 -5.13 -1.73
N ALA A 140 -0.90 -4.07 -2.02
CA ALA A 140 -2.13 -3.74 -1.32
C ALA A 140 -3.33 -4.08 -2.20
N TYR A 141 -4.16 -5.02 -1.77
CA TYR A 141 -5.41 -5.34 -2.44
C TYR A 141 -6.49 -4.37 -1.97
N GLU A 142 -6.96 -3.53 -2.89
CA GLU A 142 -7.95 -2.48 -2.66
C GLU A 142 -9.18 -2.70 -3.55
N PRO A 143 -10.22 -3.45 -3.10
CA PRO A 143 -11.49 -3.43 -3.80
C PRO A 143 -12.03 -1.99 -3.78
N VAL A 144 -11.90 -1.25 -4.91
CA VAL A 144 -12.14 0.20 -5.00
C VAL A 144 -13.51 0.59 -4.48
N TRP A 145 -14.51 -0.23 -4.74
CA TRP A 145 -15.89 -0.04 -4.31
C TRP A 145 -16.09 -0.17 -2.78
N SER A 146 -15.11 -0.70 -2.07
CA SER A 146 -15.10 -0.87 -0.61
C SER A 146 -14.47 0.33 0.12
N ILE A 147 -13.58 1.09 -0.53
CA ILE A 147 -12.81 2.15 0.10
C ILE A 147 -13.74 3.28 0.57
N GLY A 148 -13.67 3.61 1.86
CA GLY A 148 -14.44 4.73 2.44
C GLY A 148 -15.94 4.52 2.53
N THR A 149 -16.49 3.44 1.99
CA THR A 149 -17.96 3.21 1.91
C THR A 149 -18.53 2.45 3.10
N GLY A 150 -17.69 1.87 3.95
CA GLY A 150 -18.10 0.94 5.01
C GLY A 150 -18.47 -0.46 4.50
N ARG A 151 -18.58 -0.65 3.19
CA ARG A 151 -18.83 -1.97 2.59
C ARG A 151 -17.55 -2.80 2.60
N VAL A 152 -17.68 -4.08 2.88
CA VAL A 152 -16.53 -5.02 2.89
C VAL A 152 -16.92 -6.23 2.03
N PRO A 153 -16.02 -6.71 1.16
CA PRO A 153 -16.23 -7.99 0.48
C PRO A 153 -16.39 -9.11 1.51
N SER A 154 -17.02 -10.20 1.13
CA SER A 154 -17.04 -11.40 1.98
C SER A 154 -15.64 -11.92 2.23
N ASN A 155 -15.43 -12.60 3.35
CA ASN A 155 -14.12 -13.19 3.70
C ASN A 155 -13.61 -14.14 2.60
N ALA A 156 -14.52 -14.88 1.97
CA ALA A 156 -14.18 -15.78 0.87
C ALA A 156 -13.69 -15.03 -0.38
N GLU A 157 -14.32 -13.89 -0.73
CA GLU A 157 -13.86 -13.03 -1.84
C GLU A 157 -12.49 -12.44 -1.56
N ILE A 158 -12.27 -11.90 -0.36
CA ILE A 158 -10.97 -11.35 0.03
C ILE A 158 -9.90 -12.45 -0.04
N TYR A 159 -10.15 -13.60 0.57
CA TYR A 159 -9.25 -14.75 0.53
C TYR A 159 -8.90 -15.17 -0.89
N LYS A 160 -9.91 -15.33 -1.77
CA LYS A 160 -9.75 -15.72 -3.18
C LYS A 160 -8.82 -14.76 -3.90
N ASN A 161 -9.06 -13.44 -3.79
CA ASN A 161 -8.31 -12.42 -4.51
C ASN A 161 -6.88 -12.27 -3.96
N VAL A 162 -6.69 -12.29 -2.65
CA VAL A 162 -5.37 -12.27 -2.01
C VAL A 162 -4.56 -13.51 -2.36
N LYS A 163 -5.17 -14.71 -2.32
CA LYS A 163 -4.54 -15.96 -2.74
C LYS A 163 -4.11 -15.90 -4.21
N TYR A 164 -4.97 -15.34 -5.08
CA TYR A 164 -4.62 -15.14 -6.49
C TYR A 164 -3.38 -14.24 -6.63
N ILE A 165 -3.34 -13.10 -5.96
CA ILE A 165 -2.19 -12.17 -5.97
C ILE A 165 -0.92 -12.88 -5.53
N LYS A 166 -0.94 -13.60 -4.40
CA LYS A 166 0.22 -14.36 -3.90
C LYS A 166 0.71 -15.39 -4.90
N ASN A 167 -0.20 -16.17 -5.50
CA ASN A 167 0.13 -17.17 -6.50
C ASN A 167 0.72 -16.55 -7.78
N PHE A 168 0.13 -15.43 -8.23
CA PHE A 168 0.64 -14.70 -9.39
C PHE A 168 2.10 -14.24 -9.17
N ILE A 169 2.38 -13.62 -8.04
CA ILE A 169 3.73 -13.13 -7.70
C ILE A 169 4.71 -14.30 -7.52
N LYS A 170 4.28 -15.39 -6.86
CA LYS A 170 5.08 -16.59 -6.71
C LYS A 170 5.49 -17.16 -8.07
N LYS A 171 4.54 -17.26 -9.01
CA LYS A 171 4.80 -17.77 -10.38
C LYS A 171 5.69 -16.82 -11.16
N LYS A 172 5.37 -15.52 -11.18
CA LYS A 172 6.09 -14.51 -11.99
C LYS A 172 7.53 -14.29 -11.53
N PHE A 173 7.76 -14.27 -10.23
CA PHE A 173 9.04 -13.86 -9.65
C PHE A 173 9.73 -14.95 -8.83
N LYS A 174 9.19 -16.16 -8.75
CA LYS A 174 9.66 -17.24 -7.86
C LYS A 174 9.79 -16.77 -6.39
N ASN A 175 8.99 -15.75 -5.99
CA ASN A 175 8.97 -15.21 -4.64
C ASN A 175 7.84 -15.84 -3.82
N LYS A 176 8.20 -16.64 -2.83
CA LYS A 176 7.23 -17.32 -1.93
C LYS A 176 6.73 -16.42 -0.79
N ASN A 177 7.45 -15.33 -0.49
CA ASN A 177 7.26 -14.51 0.71
C ASN A 177 6.78 -13.09 0.39
N ILE A 178 5.93 -12.93 -0.62
CA ILE A 178 5.33 -11.62 -0.90
C ILE A 178 4.37 -11.21 0.21
N VAL A 179 4.51 -9.98 0.68
CA VAL A 179 3.57 -9.38 1.62
C VAL A 179 2.38 -8.83 0.87
N VAL A 180 1.17 -9.22 1.27
CA VAL A 180 -0.09 -8.72 0.73
C VAL A 180 -0.91 -8.09 1.85
N LEU A 181 -1.20 -6.80 1.70
CA LEU A 181 -2.06 -6.04 2.59
C LEU A 181 -3.50 -6.03 2.06
N TYR A 182 -4.46 -5.94 2.95
CA TYR A 182 -5.83 -5.57 2.60
C TYR A 182 -6.04 -4.06 2.83
N GLY A 183 -6.49 -3.34 1.79
CA GLY A 183 -6.65 -1.89 1.77
C GLY A 183 -8.08 -1.42 1.45
N GLY A 184 -9.08 -2.27 1.60
CA GLY A 184 -10.47 -1.83 1.56
C GLY A 184 -10.89 -1.11 2.84
N SER A 185 -12.19 -1.05 3.14
CA SER A 185 -12.67 -0.44 4.38
C SER A 185 -12.20 -1.21 5.61
N VAL A 186 -11.24 -0.64 6.35
CA VAL A 186 -10.70 -1.17 7.60
C VAL A 186 -11.03 -0.21 8.74
N ASN A 187 -11.71 -0.71 9.77
CA ASN A 187 -12.10 0.09 10.93
C ASN A 187 -12.15 -0.77 12.21
N GLN A 188 -12.44 -0.14 13.34
CA GLN A 188 -12.48 -0.76 14.66
C GLN A 188 -13.53 -1.86 14.80
N LYS A 189 -14.62 -1.81 13.97
CA LYS A 189 -15.72 -2.78 14.04
C LYS A 189 -15.40 -4.06 13.26
N ASN A 190 -14.67 -3.96 12.14
CA ASN A 190 -14.44 -5.08 11.25
C ASN A 190 -13.06 -5.74 11.34
N ILE A 191 -12.07 -5.07 11.96
CA ILE A 191 -10.69 -5.57 12.03
C ILE A 191 -10.59 -6.96 12.70
N GLY A 192 -11.43 -7.23 13.71
CA GLY A 192 -11.46 -8.53 14.39
C GLY A 192 -11.84 -9.70 13.47
N ILE A 193 -12.64 -9.44 12.43
CA ILE A 193 -13.00 -10.41 11.40
C ILE A 193 -11.91 -10.47 10.34
N LEU A 194 -11.48 -9.32 9.83
CA LEU A 194 -10.50 -9.23 8.75
C LEU A 194 -9.16 -9.88 9.10
N LYS A 195 -8.68 -9.75 10.34
CA LYS A 195 -7.43 -10.37 10.78
C LYS A 195 -7.43 -11.90 10.75
N LYS A 196 -8.60 -12.52 10.74
CA LYS A 196 -8.75 -13.98 10.69
C LYS A 196 -8.69 -14.54 9.26
N ILE A 197 -8.70 -13.65 8.24
CA ILE A 197 -8.65 -14.09 6.85
C ILE A 197 -7.22 -14.53 6.51
N ASN A 198 -7.07 -15.80 6.18
CA ASN A 198 -5.78 -16.37 5.80
C ASN A 198 -5.18 -15.63 4.58
N ASN A 199 -3.85 -15.59 4.52
CA ASN A 199 -3.05 -14.96 3.45
C ASN A 199 -3.00 -13.42 3.47
N ILE A 200 -3.71 -12.73 4.36
CA ILE A 200 -3.49 -11.30 4.62
C ILE A 200 -2.32 -11.16 5.58
N ASP A 201 -1.31 -10.36 5.20
CA ASP A 201 -0.11 -10.14 6.02
C ASP A 201 -0.18 -8.81 6.80
N GLY A 202 -1.20 -8.00 6.55
CA GLY A 202 -1.41 -6.70 7.19
C GLY A 202 -2.47 -5.86 6.50
N PHE A 203 -2.52 -4.58 6.85
CA PHE A 203 -3.59 -3.68 6.40
C PHE A 203 -3.02 -2.35 5.91
N LEU A 204 -3.60 -1.80 4.84
CA LEU A 204 -3.42 -0.42 4.43
C LEU A 204 -4.65 0.36 4.93
N ILE A 205 -4.44 1.24 5.92
CA ILE A 205 -5.52 1.91 6.65
C ILE A 205 -5.57 3.37 6.24
N GLY A 206 -6.66 3.79 5.59
CA GLY A 206 -6.91 5.17 5.18
C GLY A 206 -7.49 6.03 6.31
N GLY A 207 -8.73 6.51 6.17
CA GLY A 207 -9.35 7.51 7.06
C GLY A 207 -9.32 7.20 8.56
N ALA A 208 -9.37 5.94 8.97
CA ALA A 208 -9.26 5.57 10.38
C ALA A 208 -7.87 5.87 10.97
N SER A 209 -6.82 5.99 10.14
CA SER A 209 -5.47 6.33 10.59
C SER A 209 -5.27 7.80 10.93
N GLN A 210 -6.19 8.67 10.52
CA GLN A 210 -6.16 10.11 10.82
C GLN A 210 -6.52 10.42 12.28
N ASN A 211 -7.20 9.49 12.96
CA ASN A 211 -7.55 9.62 14.38
C ASN A 211 -6.75 8.61 15.21
N TYR A 212 -5.98 9.13 16.18
CA TYR A 212 -5.12 8.32 17.03
C TYR A 212 -5.87 7.19 17.75
N ASN A 213 -7.01 7.52 18.38
CA ASN A 213 -7.76 6.53 19.17
C ASN A 213 -8.35 5.42 18.29
N LYS A 214 -8.86 5.78 17.10
CA LYS A 214 -9.35 4.80 16.13
C LYS A 214 -8.21 3.89 15.66
N PHE A 215 -7.08 4.48 15.31
CA PHE A 215 -5.93 3.71 14.83
C PHE A 215 -5.36 2.77 15.88
N ILE A 216 -5.16 3.26 17.11
CA ILE A 216 -4.61 2.42 18.19
C ILE A 216 -5.55 1.27 18.58
N ASP A 217 -6.87 1.48 18.53
CA ASP A 217 -7.84 0.41 18.77
C ASP A 217 -7.77 -0.67 17.67
N ILE A 218 -7.65 -0.27 16.40
CA ILE A 218 -7.41 -1.22 15.30
C ILE A 218 -6.13 -2.01 15.56
N VAL A 219 -5.03 -1.33 15.92
CA VAL A 219 -3.74 -1.97 16.21
C VAL A 219 -3.88 -2.99 17.36
N LYS A 220 -4.50 -2.61 18.45
CA LYS A 220 -4.73 -3.51 19.60
C LYS A 220 -5.49 -4.75 19.16
N LYS A 221 -6.62 -4.58 18.48
CA LYS A 221 -7.46 -5.68 18.01
C LYS A 221 -6.77 -6.57 16.95
N THR A 222 -5.82 -6.04 16.21
CA THR A 222 -5.05 -6.83 15.22
C THR A 222 -4.03 -7.73 15.89
N ILE A 223 -3.38 -7.27 16.97
CA ILE A 223 -2.19 -7.91 17.55
C ILE A 223 -2.53 -8.82 18.74
N ILE A 224 -3.65 -8.58 19.39
CA ILE A 224 -4.20 -9.40 20.45
C ILE A 224 -5.11 -10.48 19.86
#